data_9b77706ae78624829ceb42f0d93097c1
#
_entry.id   9b77706ae78624829ceb42f0d93097c1
#
_cell.length_a   1.000
_cell.length_b   1.000
_cell.length_c   1.000
_cell.angle_alpha   90.00
_cell.angle_beta   90.00
_cell.angle_gamma   90.00
#
_symmetry.space_group_name_H-M   'P 1'
#
loop_
_entity.id
_entity.type
_entity.pdbx_description
1 polymer ?
#
loop_
_entity_poly.entity_id
_entity_poly.type
_entity_poly.pdbx_seq_one_letter_code
_entity_poly.pdbx_strand_id
1 'polypeptide(L)'
;MAQSDGQSMPEVDADRPERASALAHREALSGDDGLVMQEAAHLGKLILRLDDHTASNTVVEGMKEIALPTVPCASATSPTGSLSALWLGPDEWMLVCDMGAEVSLENKLKVGLNGQHFQICNVTDYYVCIDITGHQTREILMNMTTLDMHKRSFVPGQVKGTILGHANAFIWQLHTDTGAAETFRLIVRSSMADYVWCLVTRSGRLFGLAEELPIAGEQLVI
;
A
#
# COMPACT_ATOMS: atom_id res chain seq x y z
N MET A 1 39.97 14.40 -26.45
CA MET A 1 38.77 13.92 -27.12
C MET A 1 38.39 12.60 -26.50
N ALA A 2 37.51 12.61 -25.51
CA ALA A 2 36.95 11.41 -24.90
C ALA A 2 35.54 11.25 -25.42
N GLN A 3 35.30 10.13 -26.12
CA GLN A 3 33.99 9.74 -26.61
C GLN A 3 33.11 9.33 -25.41
N SER A 4 31.98 10.00 -25.25
CA SER A 4 30.94 9.60 -24.35
C SER A 4 30.20 8.42 -24.99
N ASP A 5 30.39 7.22 -24.46
CA ASP A 5 29.56 6.07 -24.76
C ASP A 5 28.16 6.33 -24.19
N GLY A 6 27.24 6.67 -25.07
CA GLY A 6 25.82 6.70 -24.76
C GLY A 6 25.32 5.27 -24.53
N GLN A 7 25.19 4.87 -23.26
CA GLN A 7 24.44 3.67 -22.92
C GLN A 7 22.96 3.90 -23.30
N SER A 8 22.54 3.27 -24.37
CA SER A 8 21.12 3.14 -24.72
C SER A 8 20.43 2.39 -23.57
N MET A 9 19.36 2.99 -23.05
CA MET A 9 18.46 2.27 -22.12
C MET A 9 18.00 0.97 -22.78
N PRO A 10 17.97 -0.15 -22.04
CA PRO A 10 17.46 -1.40 -22.59
C PRO A 10 16.02 -1.19 -23.04
N GLU A 11 15.74 -1.59 -24.28
CA GLU A 11 14.40 -1.67 -24.84
C GLU A 11 13.53 -2.51 -23.92
N VAL A 12 12.35 -1.99 -23.55
CA VAL A 12 11.37 -2.74 -22.74
C VAL A 12 10.96 -3.96 -23.55
N ASP A 13 11.35 -5.13 -23.06
CA ASP A 13 11.08 -6.41 -23.71
C ASP A 13 9.57 -6.60 -23.86
N ALA A 14 9.08 -6.62 -25.10
CA ALA A 14 7.66 -6.78 -25.44
C ALA A 14 7.11 -8.17 -25.06
N ASP A 15 7.96 -9.07 -24.57
CA ASP A 15 7.63 -10.44 -24.16
C ASP A 15 7.62 -10.62 -22.63
N ARG A 16 7.54 -9.53 -21.84
CA ARG A 16 7.34 -9.65 -20.40
C ARG A 16 5.95 -10.18 -20.13
N PRO A 17 5.81 -11.28 -19.38
CA PRO A 17 4.48 -11.77 -18.98
C PRO A 17 3.72 -10.67 -18.26
N GLU A 18 2.42 -10.58 -18.55
CA GLU A 18 1.54 -9.62 -17.91
C GLU A 18 1.61 -9.80 -16.37
N ARG A 19 1.77 -8.69 -15.66
CA ARG A 19 1.85 -8.71 -14.19
C ARG A 19 0.55 -9.24 -13.61
N ALA A 20 0.59 -10.40 -12.96
CA ALA A 20 -0.54 -10.93 -12.20
C ALA A 20 -0.36 -10.60 -10.71
N SER A 21 -1.43 -10.15 -10.07
CA SER A 21 -1.45 -10.00 -8.62
C SER A 21 -1.50 -11.38 -7.93
N ALA A 22 -0.98 -11.46 -6.71
CA ALA A 22 -1.15 -12.64 -5.85
C ALA A 22 -2.63 -12.92 -5.50
N LEU A 23 -3.54 -11.96 -5.70
CA LEU A 23 -4.99 -12.09 -5.52
C LEU A 23 -5.76 -12.11 -6.85
N ALA A 24 -5.10 -12.26 -8.00
CA ALA A 24 -5.75 -12.25 -9.31
C ALA A 24 -6.88 -13.31 -9.45
N HIS A 25 -6.88 -14.33 -8.60
CA HIS A 25 -7.90 -15.37 -8.53
C HIS A 25 -9.08 -15.02 -7.61
N ARG A 26 -9.04 -13.87 -6.94
CA ARG A 26 -10.07 -13.39 -6.01
C ARG A 26 -10.91 -12.29 -6.67
N GLU A 27 -12.22 -12.36 -6.47
CA GLU A 27 -13.14 -11.33 -6.93
C GLU A 27 -13.53 -10.40 -5.76
N ALA A 28 -13.99 -9.19 -6.08
CA ALA A 28 -14.53 -8.30 -5.07
C ALA A 28 -15.76 -8.91 -4.39
N LEU A 29 -15.83 -8.80 -3.08
CA LEU A 29 -16.91 -9.33 -2.27
C LEU A 29 -17.75 -8.20 -1.71
N SER A 30 -19.05 -8.41 -1.66
CA SER A 30 -20.01 -7.51 -1.04
C SER A 30 -20.72 -8.21 0.11
N GLY A 31 -20.83 -7.51 1.22
CA GLY A 31 -21.59 -7.94 2.39
C GLY A 31 -22.81 -7.04 2.61
N ASP A 32 -23.35 -7.08 3.82
CA ASP A 32 -24.52 -6.30 4.23
C ASP A 32 -24.15 -4.81 4.39
N ASP A 33 -25.16 -3.95 4.29
CA ASP A 33 -25.08 -2.50 4.57
C ASP A 33 -23.92 -1.77 3.87
N GLY A 34 -23.60 -2.15 2.63
CA GLY A 34 -22.56 -1.51 1.83
C GLY A 34 -21.14 -1.91 2.22
N LEU A 35 -20.97 -3.01 2.95
CA LEU A 35 -19.66 -3.61 3.17
C LEU A 35 -19.11 -4.14 1.84
N VAL A 36 -17.90 -3.70 1.48
CA VAL A 36 -17.18 -4.13 0.27
C VAL A 36 -15.76 -4.48 0.63
N MET A 37 -15.26 -5.59 0.11
CA MET A 37 -13.87 -6.00 0.18
C MET A 37 -13.35 -6.26 -1.23
N GLN A 38 -12.23 -5.64 -1.58
CA GLN A 38 -11.63 -5.80 -2.90
C GLN A 38 -10.12 -5.63 -2.86
N GLU A 39 -9.43 -6.17 -3.83
CA GLU A 39 -8.04 -5.81 -4.06
C GLU A 39 -7.96 -4.40 -4.64
N ALA A 40 -7.10 -3.55 -4.06
CA ALA A 40 -6.66 -2.31 -4.70
C ALA A 40 -5.48 -2.68 -5.62
N ALA A 41 -5.83 -3.30 -6.77
CA ALA A 41 -4.87 -3.88 -7.68
C ALA A 41 -3.91 -2.83 -8.27
N HIS A 42 -2.70 -3.29 -8.56
CA HIS A 42 -1.74 -2.59 -9.43
C HIS A 42 -1.26 -1.21 -8.94
N LEU A 43 -1.27 -0.95 -7.64
CA LEU A 43 -0.62 0.25 -7.10
C LEU A 43 0.90 0.10 -7.11
N GLY A 44 1.60 1.11 -7.61
CA GLY A 44 3.05 1.22 -7.48
C GLY A 44 3.44 1.49 -6.02
N LYS A 45 4.49 0.84 -5.52
CA LYS A 45 4.96 0.99 -4.14
C LYS A 45 6.47 1.08 -4.10
N LEU A 46 6.99 2.14 -3.48
CA LEU A 46 8.40 2.34 -3.23
C LEU A 46 8.64 2.49 -1.73
N ILE A 47 9.69 1.87 -1.21
CA ILE A 47 10.22 2.22 0.12
C ILE A 47 11.30 3.26 -0.08
N LEU A 48 11.16 4.39 0.60
CA LEU A 48 12.14 5.46 0.66
C LEU A 48 12.70 5.53 2.08
N ARG A 49 14.03 5.49 2.20
CA ARG A 49 14.73 5.79 3.45
C ARG A 49 15.60 7.02 3.28
N LEU A 50 15.50 7.93 4.22
CA LEU A 50 16.25 9.18 4.27
C LEU A 50 16.75 9.42 5.69
N ASP A 51 17.85 10.14 5.84
CA ASP A 51 18.21 10.73 7.12
C ASP A 51 17.12 11.70 7.59
N ASP A 52 16.74 11.65 8.86
CA ASP A 52 15.65 12.45 9.45
C ASP A 52 15.80 13.96 9.23
N HIS A 53 17.03 14.46 9.26
CA HIS A 53 17.33 15.87 8.96
C HIS A 53 17.00 16.28 7.52
N THR A 54 17.07 15.34 6.60
CA THR A 54 16.76 15.56 5.19
C THR A 54 15.24 15.53 4.95
N ALA A 55 14.53 14.62 5.63
CA ALA A 55 13.10 14.44 5.48
C ALA A 55 12.29 15.66 5.91
N SER A 56 12.68 16.33 6.98
CA SER A 56 11.97 17.51 7.51
C SER A 56 12.07 18.76 6.61
N ASN A 57 13.06 18.83 5.72
CA ASN A 57 13.33 19.99 4.87
C ASN A 57 13.14 19.74 3.38
N THR A 58 12.89 18.49 2.97
CA THR A 58 12.92 18.12 1.56
C THR A 58 11.52 17.95 1.00
N VAL A 59 11.01 19.00 0.40
CA VAL A 59 10.13 18.83 -0.76
C VAL A 59 11.02 18.28 -1.85
N VAL A 60 11.09 16.94 -1.97
CA VAL A 60 11.82 16.30 -3.08
C VAL A 60 11.22 16.86 -4.37
N GLU A 61 12.06 17.37 -5.27
CA GLU A 61 11.58 18.09 -6.47
C GLU A 61 10.63 17.24 -7.33
N GLY A 62 10.74 15.93 -7.28
CA GLY A 62 9.81 14.97 -7.89
C GLY A 62 8.50 14.73 -7.12
N MET A 63 8.38 15.25 -5.87
CA MET A 63 7.22 15.11 -5.00
C MET A 63 6.66 16.47 -4.60
N LYS A 64 6.67 17.45 -5.50
CA LYS A 64 6.19 18.82 -5.24
C LYS A 64 4.77 18.90 -4.70
N GLU A 65 3.99 17.85 -4.90
CA GLU A 65 2.57 17.78 -4.52
C GLU A 65 2.34 17.33 -3.08
N ILE A 66 3.31 16.66 -2.45
CA ILE A 66 3.19 16.18 -1.07
C ILE A 66 4.51 16.31 -0.30
N ALA A 67 4.41 16.64 0.98
CA ALA A 67 5.52 16.54 1.92
C ALA A 67 5.55 15.16 2.57
N LEU A 68 6.75 14.64 2.86
CA LEU A 68 6.86 13.42 3.65
C LEU A 68 6.33 13.67 5.08
N PRO A 69 5.40 12.84 5.58
CA PRO A 69 4.91 13.01 6.94
C PRO A 69 6.03 12.76 7.95
N THR A 70 6.17 13.65 8.92
CA THR A 70 7.14 13.55 10.01
C THR A 70 6.49 13.14 11.34
N VAL A 71 5.16 13.20 11.40
CA VAL A 71 4.40 12.73 12.56
C VAL A 71 4.27 11.22 12.48
N PRO A 72 4.59 10.48 13.57
CA PRO A 72 4.43 9.04 13.60
C PRO A 72 3.03 8.57 13.19
N CYS A 73 3.00 7.52 12.40
CA CYS A 73 1.76 6.91 11.88
C CYS A 73 0.92 7.82 10.97
N ALA A 74 1.42 8.96 10.51
CA ALA A 74 0.69 9.82 9.59
C ALA A 74 0.88 9.40 8.13
N SER A 75 -0.07 9.75 7.28
CA SER A 75 0.07 9.73 5.83
C SER A 75 -0.19 11.13 5.25
N ALA A 76 0.36 11.37 4.06
CA ALA A 76 0.05 12.52 3.23
C ALA A 76 -0.36 12.01 1.85
N THR A 77 -1.36 12.64 1.25
CA THR A 77 -1.85 12.28 -0.09
C THR A 77 -1.90 13.53 -0.94
N SER A 78 -1.48 13.42 -2.21
CA SER A 78 -1.55 14.52 -3.16
C SER A 78 -3.01 14.94 -3.41
N PRO A 79 -3.26 16.19 -3.82
CA PRO A 79 -4.62 16.66 -4.12
C PRO A 79 -5.32 15.85 -5.21
N THR A 80 -4.56 15.24 -6.12
CA THR A 80 -5.07 14.36 -7.18
C THR A 80 -5.35 12.94 -6.70
N GLY A 81 -4.85 12.56 -5.52
CA GLY A 81 -4.92 11.19 -5.02
C GLY A 81 -3.91 10.21 -5.65
N SER A 82 -3.15 10.67 -6.66
CA SER A 82 -2.24 9.82 -7.46
C SER A 82 -0.96 9.39 -6.72
N LEU A 83 -0.63 10.06 -5.63
CA LEU A 83 0.56 9.77 -4.83
C LEU A 83 0.24 9.92 -3.34
N SER A 84 0.67 8.95 -2.54
CA SER A 84 0.58 9.00 -1.08
C SER A 84 1.91 8.63 -0.46
N ALA A 85 2.27 9.28 0.63
CA ALA A 85 3.42 8.95 1.47
C ALA A 85 2.93 8.49 2.84
N LEU A 86 3.35 7.30 3.25
CA LEU A 86 2.99 6.66 4.51
C LEU A 86 4.21 6.62 5.42
N TRP A 87 4.12 7.16 6.62
CA TRP A 87 5.19 7.09 7.61
C TRP A 87 5.28 5.66 8.18
N LEU A 88 6.39 4.98 7.98
CA LEU A 88 6.64 3.65 8.52
C LEU A 88 7.61 3.67 9.70
N GLY A 89 8.49 4.65 9.73
CA GLY A 89 9.51 4.83 10.74
C GLY A 89 10.12 6.24 10.68
N PRO A 90 10.99 6.59 11.63
CA PRO A 90 11.61 7.92 11.67
C PRO A 90 12.38 8.30 10.40
N ASP A 91 12.93 7.31 9.71
CA ASP A 91 13.75 7.43 8.52
C ASP A 91 13.17 6.64 7.32
N GLU A 92 11.91 6.17 7.42
CA GLU A 92 11.34 5.24 6.43
C GLU A 92 9.91 5.61 6.06
N TRP A 93 9.65 5.67 4.75
CA TRP A 93 8.33 5.93 4.18
C TRP A 93 8.01 4.94 3.07
N MET A 94 6.74 4.56 2.99
CA MET A 94 6.20 3.90 1.80
C MET A 94 5.51 4.94 0.94
N LEU A 95 5.93 5.02 -0.32
CA LEU A 95 5.28 5.83 -1.34
C LEU A 95 4.35 4.92 -2.15
N VAL A 96 3.08 5.26 -2.21
CA VAL A 96 2.07 4.54 -2.97
C VAL A 96 1.61 5.44 -4.10
N CYS A 97 1.70 4.98 -5.34
CA CYS A 97 1.36 5.73 -6.53
C CYS A 97 0.51 4.90 -7.50
N ASP A 98 0.00 5.56 -8.54
CA ASP A 98 -0.72 4.88 -9.61
C ASP A 98 0.19 3.86 -10.30
N MET A 99 -0.44 2.81 -10.83
CA MET A 99 0.24 1.74 -11.58
C MET A 99 1.09 2.31 -12.71
N GLY A 100 2.32 1.84 -12.81
CA GLY A 100 3.26 2.25 -13.86
C GLY A 100 4.00 3.56 -13.57
N ALA A 101 3.56 4.34 -12.56
CA ALA A 101 4.22 5.57 -12.18
C ALA A 101 5.47 5.34 -11.31
N GLU A 102 5.63 4.15 -10.72
CA GLU A 102 6.68 3.83 -9.76
C GLU A 102 8.10 4.01 -10.33
N VAL A 103 8.33 3.63 -11.59
CA VAL A 103 9.65 3.77 -12.23
C VAL A 103 9.99 5.24 -12.46
N SER A 104 9.03 6.02 -12.95
CA SER A 104 9.22 7.46 -13.15
C SER A 104 9.44 8.18 -11.81
N LEU A 105 8.68 7.82 -10.77
CA LEU A 105 8.82 8.37 -9.43
C LEU A 105 10.19 8.04 -8.84
N GLU A 106 10.63 6.79 -8.94
CA GLU A 106 11.95 6.34 -8.48
C GLU A 106 13.09 7.15 -9.13
N ASN A 107 13.02 7.37 -10.45
CA ASN A 107 14.02 8.14 -11.17
C ASN A 107 14.02 9.63 -10.75
N LYS A 108 12.86 10.23 -10.58
CA LYS A 108 12.74 11.62 -10.09
C LYS A 108 13.33 11.77 -8.69
N LEU A 109 13.05 10.81 -7.80
CA LEU A 109 13.59 10.79 -6.45
C LEU A 109 15.11 10.65 -6.45
N LYS A 110 15.67 9.75 -7.25
CA LYS A 110 17.14 9.59 -7.38
C LYS A 110 17.81 10.87 -7.85
N VAL A 111 17.21 11.60 -8.80
CA VAL A 111 17.73 12.88 -9.27
C VAL A 111 17.62 13.95 -8.19
N GLY A 112 16.46 14.07 -7.54
CA GLY A 112 16.22 15.11 -6.50
C GLY A 112 17.03 14.90 -5.23
N LEU A 113 17.38 13.66 -4.90
CA LEU A 113 18.15 13.29 -3.70
C LEU A 113 19.65 13.13 -3.99
N ASN A 114 20.10 13.49 -5.19
CA ASN A 114 21.51 13.36 -5.54
C ASN A 114 22.41 14.12 -4.55
N GLY A 115 23.46 13.45 -4.07
CA GLY A 115 24.37 13.99 -3.06
C GLY A 115 23.92 13.83 -1.61
N GLN A 116 22.73 13.25 -1.37
CA GLN A 116 22.22 12.92 -0.03
C GLN A 116 22.37 11.42 0.26
N HIS A 117 22.31 11.05 1.54
CA HIS A 117 22.28 9.64 1.94
C HIS A 117 20.84 9.15 1.91
N PHE A 118 20.51 8.28 0.96
CA PHE A 118 19.17 7.73 0.80
C PHE A 118 19.19 6.31 0.25
N GLN A 119 18.07 5.61 0.42
CA GLN A 119 17.80 4.34 -0.22
C GLN A 119 16.38 4.35 -0.79
N ILE A 120 16.23 3.87 -2.01
CA ILE A 120 14.93 3.65 -2.65
C ILE A 120 14.86 2.19 -3.09
N CYS A 121 13.77 1.52 -2.77
CA CYS A 121 13.51 0.15 -3.18
C CYS A 121 12.11 0.05 -3.79
N ASN A 122 12.01 -0.46 -5.01
CA ASN A 122 10.72 -0.77 -5.61
C ASN A 122 10.20 -2.07 -5.00
N VAL A 123 9.06 -1.98 -4.31
CA VAL A 123 8.39 -3.08 -3.60
C VAL A 123 6.99 -3.34 -4.14
N THR A 124 6.74 -2.92 -5.39
CA THR A 124 5.42 -3.02 -6.04
C THR A 124 4.89 -4.45 -6.03
N ASP A 125 5.72 -5.43 -6.36
CA ASP A 125 5.32 -6.84 -6.41
C ASP A 125 5.47 -7.56 -5.05
N TYR A 126 6.13 -6.92 -4.08
CA TYR A 126 6.32 -7.48 -2.75
C TYR A 126 5.09 -7.32 -1.86
N TYR A 127 4.32 -6.24 -2.05
CA TYR A 127 3.11 -5.94 -1.29
C TYR A 127 1.86 -5.95 -2.16
N VAL A 128 0.77 -6.46 -1.57
CA VAL A 128 -0.60 -6.40 -2.10
C VAL A 128 -1.42 -5.48 -1.20
N CYS A 129 -2.38 -4.78 -1.79
CA CYS A 129 -3.30 -3.90 -1.07
C CYS A 129 -4.72 -4.47 -1.14
N ILE A 130 -5.37 -4.63 0.02
CA ILE A 130 -6.76 -5.07 0.15
C ILE A 130 -7.53 -3.93 0.78
N ASP A 131 -8.57 -3.44 0.12
CA ASP A 131 -9.46 -2.40 0.64
C ASP A 131 -10.71 -3.03 1.22
N ILE A 132 -11.07 -2.57 2.40
CA ILE A 132 -12.32 -2.92 3.09
C ILE A 132 -13.06 -1.62 3.38
N THR A 133 -14.25 -1.48 2.82
CA THR A 133 -15.11 -0.30 2.96
C THR A 133 -16.42 -0.69 3.61
N GLY A 134 -16.86 0.03 4.61
CA GLY A 134 -18.15 -0.21 5.28
C GLY A 134 -18.15 0.23 6.72
N HIS A 135 -19.33 0.33 7.31
CA HIS A 135 -19.50 0.72 8.71
C HIS A 135 -18.97 -0.35 9.69
N GLN A 136 -18.96 -1.60 9.27
CA GLN A 136 -18.54 -2.78 10.06
C GLN A 136 -17.05 -3.06 9.97
N THR A 137 -16.30 -2.33 9.13
CA THR A 137 -14.87 -2.60 8.87
C THR A 137 -14.03 -2.64 10.14
N ARG A 138 -14.29 -1.73 11.09
CA ARG A 138 -13.57 -1.72 12.36
C ARG A 138 -13.81 -2.97 13.19
N GLU A 139 -15.05 -3.44 13.25
CA GLU A 139 -15.42 -4.66 13.99
C GLU A 139 -14.76 -5.90 13.38
N ILE A 140 -14.71 -5.96 12.04
CA ILE A 140 -13.99 -7.02 11.33
C ILE A 140 -12.50 -6.99 11.69
N LEU A 141 -11.85 -5.82 11.63
CA LEU A 141 -10.43 -5.67 11.90
C LEU A 141 -10.08 -5.94 13.38
N MET A 142 -10.93 -5.57 14.33
CA MET A 142 -10.74 -5.83 15.76
C MET A 142 -10.59 -7.32 16.08
N ASN A 143 -11.15 -8.21 15.27
CA ASN A 143 -11.03 -9.66 15.45
C ASN A 143 -9.66 -10.21 14.99
N MET A 144 -8.85 -9.40 14.29
CA MET A 144 -7.65 -9.86 13.62
C MET A 144 -6.37 -9.17 14.11
N THR A 145 -6.48 -8.05 14.82
CA THR A 145 -5.34 -7.27 15.30
C THR A 145 -5.49 -6.87 16.75
N THR A 146 -4.37 -6.60 17.40
CA THR A 146 -4.31 -6.06 18.77
C THR A 146 -4.35 -4.53 18.81
N LEU A 147 -4.42 -3.86 17.65
CA LEU A 147 -4.53 -2.41 17.59
C LEU A 147 -5.89 -1.95 18.14
N ASP A 148 -5.87 -0.81 18.85
CA ASP A 148 -7.11 -0.11 19.19
C ASP A 148 -7.71 0.52 17.93
N MET A 149 -8.75 -0.13 17.41
CA MET A 149 -9.48 0.31 16.21
C MET A 149 -10.57 1.33 16.53
N HIS A 150 -10.68 1.80 17.79
CA HIS A 150 -11.68 2.81 18.13
C HIS A 150 -11.43 4.11 17.35
N LYS A 151 -12.51 4.80 16.93
CA LYS A 151 -12.45 6.02 16.10
C LYS A 151 -11.60 7.16 16.67
N ARG A 152 -11.44 7.24 18.02
CA ARG A 152 -10.55 8.21 18.67
C ARG A 152 -9.07 7.84 18.60
N SER A 153 -8.75 6.56 18.43
CA SER A 153 -7.38 6.03 18.46
C SER A 153 -6.81 5.76 17.09
N PHE A 154 -7.69 5.52 16.11
CA PHE A 154 -7.31 5.32 14.72
C PHE A 154 -8.19 6.22 13.85
N VAL A 155 -7.60 7.29 13.34
CA VAL A 155 -8.30 8.35 12.59
C VAL A 155 -7.89 8.35 11.12
N PRO A 156 -8.71 8.94 10.23
CA PRO A 156 -8.37 9.07 8.81
C PRO A 156 -6.98 9.65 8.58
N GLY A 157 -6.27 9.11 7.62
CA GLY A 157 -4.89 9.48 7.30
C GLY A 157 -3.83 8.82 8.19
N GLN A 158 -4.21 7.99 9.15
CA GLN A 158 -3.22 7.20 9.90
C GLN A 158 -2.89 5.88 9.21
N VAL A 159 -1.63 5.47 9.34
CA VAL A 159 -1.11 4.16 8.96
C VAL A 159 -0.39 3.54 10.15
N LYS A 160 -0.70 2.29 10.48
CA LYS A 160 -0.11 1.59 11.62
C LYS A 160 0.38 0.20 11.21
N GLY A 161 1.63 -0.10 11.54
CA GLY A 161 2.17 -1.45 11.42
C GLY A 161 1.62 -2.36 12.52
N THR A 162 1.22 -3.57 12.15
CA THR A 162 0.63 -4.56 13.07
C THR A 162 0.77 -5.98 12.54
N ILE A 163 0.20 -6.93 13.28
CA ILE A 163 0.01 -8.31 12.84
C ILE A 163 -1.50 -8.54 12.67
N LEU A 164 -1.89 -9.06 11.49
CA LEU A 164 -3.23 -9.55 11.20
C LEU A 164 -3.20 -11.08 11.27
N GLY A 165 -3.75 -11.67 12.34
CA GLY A 165 -3.57 -13.09 12.61
C GLY A 165 -2.10 -13.46 12.74
N HIS A 166 -1.50 -14.02 11.67
CA HIS A 166 -0.07 -14.38 11.61
C HIS A 166 0.73 -13.56 10.58
N ALA A 167 0.08 -12.62 9.87
CA ALA A 167 0.71 -11.83 8.82
C ALA A 167 1.10 -10.44 9.31
N ASN A 168 2.35 -10.03 9.09
CA ASN A 168 2.74 -8.63 9.23
C ASN A 168 2.00 -7.79 8.18
N ALA A 169 1.43 -6.68 8.60
CA ALA A 169 0.65 -5.78 7.76
C ALA A 169 0.81 -4.32 8.19
N PHE A 170 0.54 -3.41 7.27
CA PHE A 170 0.19 -2.05 7.59
C PHE A 170 -1.31 -1.87 7.36
N ILE A 171 -1.99 -1.25 8.32
CA ILE A 171 -3.38 -0.83 8.18
C ILE A 171 -3.35 0.68 7.97
N TRP A 172 -3.90 1.13 6.86
CA TRP A 172 -4.00 2.54 6.51
C TRP A 172 -5.47 2.93 6.41
N GLN A 173 -5.93 3.85 7.26
CA GLN A 173 -7.26 4.44 7.12
C GLN A 173 -7.21 5.55 6.08
N LEU A 174 -7.90 5.34 4.97
CA LEU A 174 -7.98 6.33 3.90
C LEU A 174 -8.81 7.54 4.34
N HIS A 175 -8.52 8.70 3.77
CA HIS A 175 -9.42 9.84 3.86
C HIS A 175 -10.63 9.57 2.98
N THR A 176 -11.81 9.70 3.56
CA THR A 176 -13.10 9.60 2.87
C THR A 176 -13.89 10.89 3.11
N ASP A 177 -14.82 11.18 2.23
CA ASP A 177 -15.70 12.34 2.40
C ASP A 177 -16.51 12.24 3.69
N THR A 178 -16.86 13.39 4.26
CA THR A 178 -17.62 13.47 5.50
C THR A 178 -18.96 12.77 5.33
N GLY A 179 -19.20 11.75 6.16
CA GLY A 179 -20.43 10.92 6.11
C GLY A 179 -20.35 9.70 5.20
N ALA A 180 -19.28 9.53 4.43
CA ALA A 180 -19.04 8.30 3.68
C ALA A 180 -18.62 7.15 4.61
N ALA A 181 -18.79 5.91 4.13
CA ALA A 181 -18.29 4.73 4.82
C ALA A 181 -16.76 4.76 4.95
N GLU A 182 -16.24 4.29 6.08
CA GLU A 182 -14.80 4.24 6.30
C GLU A 182 -14.15 3.20 5.40
N THR A 183 -12.99 3.54 4.82
CA THR A 183 -12.17 2.62 4.03
C THR A 183 -10.84 2.41 4.72
N PHE A 184 -10.51 1.15 4.93
CA PHE A 184 -9.20 0.73 5.42
C PHE A 184 -8.49 -0.08 4.34
N ARG A 185 -7.25 0.31 4.05
CA ARG A 185 -6.35 -0.42 3.17
C ARG A 185 -5.38 -1.25 3.99
N LEU A 186 -5.41 -2.55 3.77
CA LEU A 186 -4.47 -3.50 4.33
C LEU A 186 -3.33 -3.69 3.33
N ILE A 187 -2.09 -3.40 3.73
CA ILE A 187 -0.90 -3.57 2.92
C ILE A 187 -0.16 -4.77 3.50
N VAL A 188 -0.12 -5.85 2.76
CA VAL A 188 0.41 -7.14 3.21
C VAL A 188 1.41 -7.70 2.19
N ARG A 189 2.32 -8.56 2.64
CA ARG A 189 3.23 -9.26 1.71
C ARG A 189 2.43 -10.13 0.75
N SER A 190 2.82 -10.16 -0.52
CA SER A 190 2.16 -10.95 -1.55
C SER A 190 2.01 -12.42 -1.16
N SER A 191 3.02 -13.02 -0.50
CA SER A 191 2.97 -14.39 0.00
C SER A 191 1.95 -14.64 1.12
N MET A 192 1.43 -13.59 1.75
CA MET A 192 0.43 -13.67 2.83
C MET A 192 -0.93 -13.10 2.40
N ALA A 193 -1.05 -12.64 1.17
CA ALA A 193 -2.24 -11.94 0.69
C ALA A 193 -3.48 -12.83 0.73
N ASP A 194 -3.38 -14.06 0.22
CA ASP A 194 -4.50 -15.02 0.22
C ASP A 194 -4.92 -15.42 1.63
N TYR A 195 -3.96 -15.64 2.53
CA TYR A 195 -4.23 -15.88 3.93
C TYR A 195 -5.01 -14.75 4.59
N VAL A 196 -4.57 -13.49 4.37
CA VAL A 196 -5.25 -12.31 4.94
C VAL A 196 -6.63 -12.13 4.31
N TRP A 197 -6.77 -12.37 3.00
CA TRP A 197 -8.06 -12.37 2.32
C TRP A 197 -9.06 -13.30 3.01
N CYS A 198 -8.70 -14.57 3.17
CA CYS A 198 -9.55 -15.56 3.84
C CYS A 198 -9.83 -15.21 5.31
N LEU A 199 -8.85 -14.62 6.02
CA LEU A 199 -9.04 -14.19 7.39
C LEU A 199 -10.08 -13.07 7.50
N VAL A 200 -10.05 -12.10 6.58
CA VAL A 200 -11.04 -11.01 6.52
C VAL A 200 -12.42 -11.57 6.21
N THR A 201 -12.56 -12.44 5.20
CA THR A 201 -13.87 -13.02 4.85
C THR A 201 -14.47 -13.82 5.99
N ARG A 202 -13.65 -14.60 6.69
CA ARG A 202 -14.07 -15.34 7.88
C ARG A 202 -14.53 -14.44 9.01
N SER A 203 -13.82 -13.34 9.27
CA SER A 203 -14.20 -12.36 10.31
C SER A 203 -15.42 -11.55 9.90
N GLY A 204 -15.61 -11.31 8.61
CA GLY A 204 -16.72 -10.54 8.05
C GLY A 204 -17.99 -11.33 7.76
N ARG A 205 -17.98 -12.66 7.96
CA ARG A 205 -19.15 -13.50 7.64
C ARG A 205 -20.43 -13.11 8.39
N LEU A 206 -20.29 -12.58 9.61
CA LEU A 206 -21.42 -12.09 10.40
C LEU A 206 -22.04 -10.80 9.82
N PHE A 207 -21.34 -10.18 8.88
CA PHE A 207 -21.73 -8.96 8.15
C PHE A 207 -21.97 -9.26 6.67
N GLY A 208 -22.30 -10.51 6.33
CA GLY A 208 -22.70 -10.91 4.99
C GLY A 208 -21.57 -11.17 4.00
N LEU A 209 -20.28 -11.08 4.38
CA LEU A 209 -19.21 -11.52 3.49
C LEU A 209 -19.24 -13.04 3.33
N ALA A 210 -19.16 -13.48 2.08
CA ALA A 210 -18.99 -14.90 1.80
C ALA A 210 -17.64 -15.37 2.35
N GLU A 211 -17.64 -16.44 3.17
CA GLU A 211 -16.39 -17.01 3.67
C GLU A 211 -15.66 -17.72 2.54
N GLU A 212 -14.41 -17.36 2.33
CA GLU A 212 -13.54 -17.99 1.35
C GLU A 212 -12.44 -18.79 2.04
N LEU A 213 -12.07 -19.91 1.44
CA LEU A 213 -11.00 -20.78 1.94
C LEU A 213 -9.70 -20.52 1.16
N PRO A 214 -8.52 -20.74 1.76
CA PRO A 214 -7.25 -20.71 1.07
C PRO A 214 -7.25 -21.65 -0.12
N ILE A 215 -6.63 -21.19 -1.21
CA ILE A 215 -6.44 -22.06 -2.37
C ILE A 215 -5.46 -23.16 -2.02
N ALA A 216 -5.81 -24.41 -2.36
CA ALA A 216 -4.88 -25.53 -2.24
C ALA A 216 -3.67 -25.28 -3.17
N GLY A 217 -2.46 -25.61 -2.70
CA GLY A 217 -1.22 -25.28 -3.41
C GLY A 217 -1.11 -25.83 -4.84
N GLU A 218 -1.90 -26.84 -5.20
CA GLU A 218 -2.02 -27.38 -6.55
C GLU A 218 -2.73 -26.43 -7.55
N GLN A 219 -3.43 -25.42 -7.06
CA GLN A 219 -4.13 -24.41 -7.87
C GLN A 219 -3.33 -23.13 -8.05
N LEU A 220 -2.23 -22.97 -7.34
CA LEU A 220 -1.27 -21.88 -7.53
C LEU A 220 -0.35 -22.23 -8.72
N VAL A 221 -0.92 -22.29 -9.90
CA VAL A 221 -0.13 -22.31 -11.14
C VAL A 221 0.24 -20.87 -11.43
N ILE A 222 1.51 -20.54 -11.15
CA ILE A 222 2.15 -19.26 -11.52
C ILE A 222 2.64 -19.38 -12.95
#